data_b8036233a6a4b6babea4b215c9ab7c39
#
_entry.id   b8036233a6a4b6babea4b215c9ab7c39
#
_cell.length_a   1.000
_cell.length_b   1.000
_cell.length_c   1.000
_cell.angle_alpha   90.00
_cell.angle_beta   90.00
_cell.angle_gamma   90.00
#
_symmetry.space_group_name_H-M   'P 1'
#
loop_
_entity.id
_entity.type
_entity.pdbx_description
1 polymer ?
#
loop_
_entity_poly.entity_id
_entity_poly.type
_entity_poly.pdbx_seq_one_letter_code
_entity_poly.pdbx_strand_id
1 'polypeptide(L)'
;KLALKYHPDRNPGDKEAEEKFKEAAEAYEVLRDSEKRALYDQYGHAGLERSGFSGFGGFEDIFSSFGDIFEDFFGFGTRRRSRTRAQRGADLRYDLTLSFMEAAFGTEKEITVEKMGICPECNGNRCEAGTGPETCRQCGGVGQVSRNQGFFTVRTTCPVCRGQGQTIPHPCPRCRGAGQEVIRKKVSVKIPAGVDNGSRLRLTGEGEPGSYEGPSGDLYVFVYVESHEFFERRDTDIICSVPISFIQAALGDQIMVPTLNGDKKLKIPKGTQPGDLLYFHGAGIPSLRTGNRGDQIIQANIKTPTHLSKKQEALLKEFAKLEAGKLSSKLKKILKGGASEATG
;
A
#
# COMPACT_ATOMS: atom_id res chain seq x y z
N LYS A 1 -8.45 28.81 20.23
CA LYS A 1 -8.94 29.74 19.17
C LYS A 1 -7.86 30.74 18.76
N LEU A 2 -7.13 31.38 19.71
CA LEU A 2 -6.08 32.37 19.40
C LEU A 2 -4.90 31.72 18.65
N ALA A 3 -4.44 30.54 19.08
CA ALA A 3 -3.37 29.82 18.40
C ALA A 3 -3.70 29.49 16.93
N LEU A 4 -4.96 29.17 16.62
CA LEU A 4 -5.42 28.90 15.24
C LEU A 4 -5.54 30.18 14.40
N LYS A 5 -5.80 31.32 15.05
CA LYS A 5 -5.93 32.63 14.39
C LYS A 5 -4.57 33.20 14.00
N TYR A 6 -3.57 33.05 14.89
CA TYR A 6 -2.24 33.62 14.74
C TYR A 6 -1.18 32.59 14.37
N HIS A 7 -1.58 31.40 13.86
CA HIS A 7 -0.65 30.35 13.46
C HIS A 7 0.27 30.83 12.33
N PRO A 8 1.60 30.55 12.39
CA PRO A 8 2.54 31.02 11.37
C PRO A 8 2.22 30.50 9.96
N ASP A 9 1.68 29.26 9.82
CA ASP A 9 1.26 28.74 8.51
C ASP A 9 0.08 29.47 7.89
N ARG A 10 -0.72 30.17 8.70
CA ARG A 10 -1.85 30.97 8.21
C ARG A 10 -1.52 32.44 8.01
N ASN A 11 -0.45 32.91 8.64
CA ASN A 11 0.03 34.27 8.60
C ASN A 11 1.54 34.30 8.30
N PRO A 12 1.99 33.78 7.14
CA PRO A 12 3.39 33.69 6.82
C PRO A 12 4.02 35.08 6.69
N GLY A 13 5.07 35.34 7.49
CA GLY A 13 5.81 36.60 7.46
C GLY A 13 5.21 37.77 8.23
N ASP A 14 4.07 37.58 8.91
CA ASP A 14 3.44 38.58 9.78
C ASP A 14 4.03 38.53 11.19
N LYS A 15 4.94 39.47 11.51
CA LYS A 15 5.59 39.55 12.82
C LYS A 15 4.61 39.84 13.96
N GLU A 16 3.55 40.58 13.73
CA GLU A 16 2.56 40.91 14.75
C GLU A 16 1.72 39.66 15.11
N ALA A 17 1.39 38.86 14.11
CA ALA A 17 0.71 37.56 14.32
C ALA A 17 1.62 36.59 15.09
N GLU A 18 2.92 36.60 14.81
CA GLU A 18 3.91 35.78 15.48
C GLU A 18 4.08 36.15 16.95
N GLU A 19 4.14 37.45 17.28
CA GLU A 19 4.20 37.93 18.68
C GLU A 19 2.94 37.53 19.47
N LYS A 20 1.77 37.70 18.87
CA LYS A 20 0.50 37.30 19.50
C LYS A 20 0.37 35.80 19.67
N PHE A 21 0.97 35.03 18.79
CA PHE A 21 1.02 33.58 18.92
C PHE A 21 1.91 33.15 20.09
N LYS A 22 3.09 33.79 20.25
CA LYS A 22 4.00 33.54 21.37
C LYS A 22 3.35 33.89 22.72
N GLU A 23 2.74 35.04 22.81
CA GLU A 23 2.03 35.49 24.02
C GLU A 23 0.87 34.53 24.39
N ALA A 24 0.11 34.08 23.39
CA ALA A 24 -0.98 33.13 23.62
C ALA A 24 -0.46 31.74 24.06
N ALA A 25 0.68 31.32 23.55
CA ALA A 25 1.33 30.05 23.92
C ALA A 25 1.88 30.10 25.36
N GLU A 26 2.54 31.18 25.73
CA GLU A 26 3.07 31.42 27.08
C GLU A 26 1.94 31.46 28.11
N ALA A 27 0.89 32.24 27.84
CA ALA A 27 -0.29 32.31 28.70
C ALA A 27 -0.96 30.94 28.88
N TYR A 28 -1.06 30.14 27.81
CA TYR A 28 -1.62 28.82 27.89
C TYR A 28 -0.79 27.86 28.75
N GLU A 29 0.53 27.93 28.64
CA GLU A 29 1.45 27.09 29.41
C GLU A 29 1.35 27.36 30.92
N VAL A 30 1.27 28.62 31.29
CA VAL A 30 1.10 29.03 32.68
C VAL A 30 -0.28 28.65 33.24
N LEU A 31 -1.36 28.90 32.49
CA LEU A 31 -2.73 28.67 32.92
C LEU A 31 -3.13 27.20 32.97
N ARG A 32 -2.47 26.33 32.17
CA ARG A 32 -2.72 24.90 32.11
C ARG A 32 -2.20 24.16 33.36
N ASP A 33 -1.14 24.64 33.96
CA ASP A 33 -0.47 24.02 35.09
C ASP A 33 -0.87 24.75 36.39
N SER A 34 -1.47 24.02 37.32
CA SER A 34 -1.97 24.58 38.58
C SER A 34 -0.85 25.15 39.47
N GLU A 35 0.36 24.58 39.43
CA GLU A 35 1.51 25.07 40.20
C GLU A 35 2.09 26.34 39.57
N LYS A 36 2.26 26.38 38.24
CA LYS A 36 2.72 27.56 37.54
C LYS A 36 1.71 28.71 37.65
N ARG A 37 0.43 28.40 37.56
CA ARG A 37 -0.63 29.39 37.78
C ARG A 37 -0.60 29.98 39.18
N ALA A 38 -0.45 29.16 40.21
CA ALA A 38 -0.35 29.63 41.61
C ALA A 38 0.89 30.53 41.83
N LEU A 39 2.02 30.18 41.22
CA LEU A 39 3.23 31.00 41.21
C LEU A 39 3.05 32.32 40.48
N TYR A 40 2.37 32.29 39.34
CA TYR A 40 2.04 33.49 38.58
C TYR A 40 1.07 34.41 39.34
N ASP A 41 0.01 33.85 39.93
CA ASP A 41 -0.98 34.60 40.70
C ASP A 41 -0.35 35.27 41.94
N GLN A 42 0.73 34.68 42.49
CA GLN A 42 1.40 35.18 43.67
C GLN A 42 2.55 36.14 43.40
N TYR A 43 3.34 35.92 42.34
CA TYR A 43 4.60 36.62 42.08
C TYR A 43 4.70 37.22 40.66
N GLY A 44 3.66 37.09 39.84
CA GLY A 44 3.65 37.54 38.45
C GLY A 44 4.74 36.85 37.58
N HIS A 45 5.17 37.50 36.50
CA HIS A 45 6.22 36.99 35.64
C HIS A 45 7.55 36.72 36.35
N ALA A 46 7.90 37.52 37.36
CA ALA A 46 9.13 37.34 38.14
C ALA A 46 9.19 36.05 38.94
N GLY A 47 8.02 35.48 39.27
CA GLY A 47 7.91 34.17 39.95
C GLY A 47 8.23 33.00 39.05
N LEU A 48 7.91 33.13 37.76
CA LEU A 48 8.18 32.11 36.77
C LEU A 48 9.67 32.10 36.36
N GLU A 49 10.33 33.27 36.21
CA GLU A 49 11.76 33.37 35.94
C GLU A 49 12.63 32.75 37.02
N ARG A 50 12.23 32.88 38.27
CA ARG A 50 12.99 32.36 39.42
C ARG A 50 12.87 30.82 39.57
N SER A 51 11.84 30.21 39.00
CA SER A 51 11.66 28.76 38.96
C SER A 51 12.37 28.07 37.80
N GLY A 52 13.25 28.77 37.09
CA GLY A 52 14.02 28.24 35.94
C GLY A 52 13.29 28.34 34.61
N PHE A 53 12.15 29.04 34.58
CA PHE A 53 11.41 29.35 33.37
C PHE A 53 11.93 30.69 32.82
N SER A 54 13.07 30.66 32.12
CA SER A 54 13.53 31.81 31.35
C SER A 54 12.70 31.90 30.06
N GLY A 55 11.88 32.97 30.00
CA GLY A 55 11.05 33.28 28.85
C GLY A 55 11.84 33.21 27.54
N PHE A 56 11.17 32.83 26.52
CA PHE A 56 11.63 32.52 25.15
C PHE A 56 12.67 33.52 24.61
N GLY A 57 13.97 33.23 24.80
CA GLY A 57 15.07 33.90 24.17
C GLY A 57 15.52 33.13 22.91
N GLY A 58 15.17 33.63 21.74
CA GLY A 58 15.71 33.17 20.47
C GLY A 58 14.83 32.22 19.66
N PHE A 59 14.46 32.69 18.46
CA PHE A 59 13.47 32.04 17.58
C PHE A 59 13.97 30.75 16.92
N GLU A 60 15.26 30.59 16.69
CA GLU A 60 15.83 29.41 16.00
C GLU A 60 16.00 28.18 16.91
N ASP A 61 16.23 28.41 18.21
CA ASP A 61 16.32 27.29 19.18
C ASP A 61 14.96 26.71 19.56
N ILE A 62 13.88 27.46 19.37
CA ILE A 62 12.52 27.01 19.70
C ILE A 62 12.00 26.02 18.68
N PHE A 63 12.27 26.20 17.38
CA PHE A 63 11.77 25.31 16.33
C PHE A 63 12.48 23.96 16.31
N SER A 64 13.77 23.92 16.65
CA SER A 64 14.52 22.65 16.78
C SER A 64 14.17 21.88 18.07
N SER A 65 13.88 22.61 19.17
CA SER A 65 13.44 22.02 20.42
C SER A 65 11.95 21.69 20.47
N PHE A 66 11.13 22.35 19.63
CA PHE A 66 9.69 22.10 19.55
C PHE A 66 9.33 20.81 18.83
N GLY A 67 10.14 20.34 17.87
CA GLY A 67 9.96 19.05 17.21
C GLY A 67 10.00 17.89 18.21
N ASP A 68 11.01 17.86 19.06
CA ASP A 68 11.21 16.78 20.02
C ASP A 68 10.34 16.90 21.28
N ILE A 69 10.02 18.15 21.71
CA ILE A 69 9.18 18.40 22.90
C ILE A 69 7.69 18.30 22.57
N PHE A 70 7.29 18.59 21.33
CA PHE A 70 5.90 18.48 20.92
C PHE A 70 5.44 17.00 20.76
N GLU A 71 6.32 16.11 20.32
CA GLU A 71 6.06 14.66 20.35
C GLU A 71 6.01 14.10 21.78
N ASP A 72 6.85 14.59 22.70
CA ASP A 72 6.83 14.14 24.10
C ASP A 72 5.69 14.78 24.91
N PHE A 73 5.17 15.94 24.55
CA PHE A 73 4.21 16.71 25.35
C PHE A 73 2.75 16.58 24.90
N PHE A 74 2.47 16.35 23.63
CA PHE A 74 1.14 16.01 23.13
C PHE A 74 0.89 14.51 22.97
N GLY A 75 1.91 13.69 23.07
CA GLY A 75 1.81 12.24 23.21
C GLY A 75 1.43 11.89 24.64
N PHE A 76 0.16 11.80 24.90
CA PHE A 76 -0.48 11.11 26.00
C PHE A 76 0.43 10.47 27.07
N GLY A 77 0.51 11.10 28.25
CA GLY A 77 0.80 10.42 29.50
C GLY A 77 2.25 10.10 29.73
N THR A 78 2.82 10.70 30.78
CA THR A 78 3.98 10.22 31.52
C THR A 78 3.81 8.75 31.91
N ARG A 79 3.85 7.85 30.94
CA ARG A 79 4.31 6.50 31.22
C ARG A 79 5.80 6.64 31.50
N ARG A 80 6.15 6.57 32.80
CA ARG A 80 7.47 6.07 33.18
C ARG A 80 7.83 5.06 32.11
N ARG A 81 8.85 5.35 31.29
CA ARG A 81 9.46 4.36 30.41
C ARG A 81 9.89 3.22 31.30
N SER A 82 8.92 2.33 31.60
CA SER A 82 9.24 0.98 31.98
C SER A 82 10.20 0.53 30.90
N ARG A 83 11.44 0.26 31.27
CA ARG A 83 12.47 -0.30 30.42
C ARG A 83 12.08 -1.72 30.02
N THR A 84 10.89 -1.92 29.50
CA THR A 84 10.55 -3.15 28.81
C THR A 84 11.31 -3.09 27.51
N ARG A 85 12.34 -3.88 27.42
CA ARG A 85 13.17 -4.11 26.22
C ARG A 85 12.36 -4.76 25.10
N ALA A 86 11.06 -4.88 25.23
CA ALA A 86 10.16 -5.42 24.23
C ALA A 86 10.26 -4.63 22.93
N GLN A 87 10.73 -5.27 21.88
CA GLN A 87 10.85 -4.69 20.55
C GLN A 87 9.96 -5.47 19.60
N ARG A 88 9.17 -4.74 18.80
CA ARG A 88 8.36 -5.35 17.75
C ARG A 88 9.25 -6.01 16.69
N GLY A 89 8.84 -7.18 16.21
CA GLY A 89 9.48 -7.87 15.10
C GLY A 89 9.37 -7.11 13.79
N ALA A 90 10.26 -7.41 12.86
CA ALA A 90 10.24 -6.83 11.53
C ALA A 90 9.05 -7.32 10.72
N ASP A 91 8.53 -6.45 9.87
CA ASP A 91 7.51 -6.82 8.91
C ASP A 91 8.15 -7.61 7.74
N LEU A 92 7.43 -8.59 7.21
CA LEU A 92 7.85 -9.42 6.08
C LEU A 92 7.11 -9.04 4.81
N ARG A 93 7.75 -9.23 3.68
CA ARG A 93 7.18 -9.09 2.35
C ARG A 93 7.13 -10.45 1.65
N TYR A 94 6.01 -10.73 1.01
CA TYR A 94 5.82 -11.89 0.15
C TYR A 94 5.16 -11.44 -1.17
N ASP A 95 5.77 -11.81 -2.29
CA ASP A 95 5.24 -11.50 -3.61
C ASP A 95 4.46 -12.73 -4.11
N LEU A 96 3.15 -12.55 -4.32
CA LEU A 96 2.22 -13.60 -4.72
C LEU A 96 1.74 -13.36 -6.15
N THR A 97 2.02 -14.30 -7.03
CA THR A 97 1.51 -14.30 -8.40
C THR A 97 0.20 -15.05 -8.49
N LEU A 98 -0.78 -14.42 -9.11
CA LEU A 98 -2.11 -14.96 -9.38
C LEU A 98 -2.36 -15.02 -10.88
N SER A 99 -3.08 -16.03 -11.35
CA SER A 99 -3.66 -16.02 -12.66
C SER A 99 -4.77 -14.96 -12.76
N PHE A 100 -5.07 -14.51 -13.97
CA PHE A 100 -6.16 -13.56 -14.22
C PHE A 100 -7.50 -14.03 -13.63
N MET A 101 -7.82 -15.32 -13.79
CA MET A 101 -9.08 -15.90 -13.28
C MET A 101 -9.12 -15.94 -11.75
N GLU A 102 -8.01 -16.28 -11.08
CA GLU A 102 -7.93 -16.24 -9.63
C GLU A 102 -8.11 -14.82 -9.09
N ALA A 103 -7.57 -13.82 -9.77
CA ALA A 103 -7.76 -12.42 -9.40
C ALA A 103 -9.21 -11.95 -9.61
N ALA A 104 -9.87 -12.42 -10.69
CA ALA A 104 -11.25 -12.06 -11.01
C ALA A 104 -12.27 -12.66 -10.04
N PHE A 105 -12.08 -13.93 -9.66
CA PHE A 105 -13.04 -14.65 -8.80
C PHE A 105 -12.68 -14.66 -7.33
N GLY A 106 -11.43 -14.30 -7.00
CA GLY A 106 -10.87 -14.52 -5.68
C GLY A 106 -10.49 -15.99 -5.48
N THR A 107 -9.60 -16.22 -4.55
CA THR A 107 -9.10 -17.56 -4.22
C THR A 107 -8.55 -17.58 -2.81
N GLU A 108 -8.36 -18.78 -2.27
CA GLU A 108 -7.61 -19.01 -1.05
C GLU A 108 -6.35 -19.79 -1.40
N LYS A 109 -5.18 -19.20 -1.11
CA LYS A 109 -3.88 -19.83 -1.37
C LYS A 109 -3.10 -20.04 -0.10
N GLU A 110 -2.50 -21.22 0.03
CA GLU A 110 -1.54 -21.52 1.07
C GLU A 110 -0.14 -21.10 0.59
N ILE A 111 0.47 -20.15 1.30
CA ILE A 111 1.84 -19.71 1.04
C ILE A 111 2.78 -20.21 2.12
N THR A 112 4.02 -20.49 1.76
CA THR A 112 5.06 -20.87 2.71
C THR A 112 6.00 -19.69 2.92
N VAL A 113 6.06 -19.21 4.15
CA VAL A 113 6.90 -18.08 4.54
C VAL A 113 8.05 -18.58 5.41
N GLU A 114 9.27 -18.24 5.04
CA GLU A 114 10.43 -18.44 5.89
C GLU A 114 10.60 -17.24 6.82
N LYS A 115 10.56 -17.50 8.12
CA LYS A 115 10.73 -16.46 9.13
C LYS A 115 11.48 -16.99 10.35
N MET A 116 11.99 -16.07 11.15
CA MET A 116 12.50 -16.45 12.46
C MET A 116 11.35 -16.94 13.32
N GLY A 117 11.54 -18.05 13.97
CA GLY A 117 10.61 -18.61 14.94
C GLY A 117 11.27 -18.77 16.30
N ILE A 118 10.49 -18.82 17.34
CA ILE A 118 11.00 -19.11 18.68
C ILE A 118 11.58 -20.54 18.67
N CYS A 119 12.79 -20.69 19.16
CA CYS A 119 13.42 -22.00 19.26
C CYS A 119 12.57 -22.93 20.15
N PRO A 120 12.10 -24.09 19.64
CA PRO A 120 11.20 -24.96 20.39
C PRO A 120 11.89 -25.67 21.57
N GLU A 121 13.21 -25.74 21.59
CA GLU A 121 13.96 -26.39 22.67
C GLU A 121 14.11 -25.48 23.90
N CYS A 122 14.49 -24.22 23.68
CA CYS A 122 14.64 -23.26 24.78
C CYS A 122 13.47 -22.28 24.93
N ASN A 123 12.45 -22.35 24.08
CA ASN A 123 11.29 -21.44 24.11
C ASN A 123 11.69 -19.95 24.18
N GLY A 124 12.75 -19.57 23.48
CA GLY A 124 13.26 -18.20 23.46
C GLY A 124 14.17 -17.84 24.64
N ASN A 125 14.35 -18.71 25.62
CA ASN A 125 15.17 -18.49 26.82
C ASN A 125 16.68 -18.42 26.50
N ARG A 126 17.11 -18.93 25.33
CA ARG A 126 18.49 -18.96 24.84
C ARG A 126 19.42 -19.92 25.58
N CYS A 127 18.98 -20.47 26.71
CA CYS A 127 19.79 -21.35 27.58
C CYS A 127 19.45 -22.82 27.34
N GLU A 128 20.33 -23.67 27.73
CA GLU A 128 20.14 -25.13 27.81
C GLU A 128 19.02 -25.45 28.83
N ALA A 129 18.29 -26.54 28.59
CA ALA A 129 17.20 -26.98 29.45
C ALA A 129 17.66 -27.11 30.91
N GLY A 130 16.91 -26.52 31.84
CA GLY A 130 17.24 -26.49 33.26
C GLY A 130 18.20 -25.37 33.69
N THR A 131 18.69 -24.55 32.74
CA THR A 131 19.54 -23.39 33.03
C THR A 131 18.82 -22.10 32.60
N GLY A 132 19.32 -20.96 33.07
CA GLY A 132 18.73 -19.65 32.74
C GLY A 132 19.78 -18.57 32.48
N PRO A 133 19.34 -17.41 31.96
CA PRO A 133 20.25 -16.28 31.81
C PRO A 133 20.63 -15.72 33.19
N GLU A 134 21.92 -15.48 33.41
CA GLU A 134 22.45 -14.89 34.63
C GLU A 134 22.59 -13.38 34.50
N THR A 135 22.36 -12.64 35.59
CA THR A 135 22.63 -11.20 35.63
C THR A 135 24.13 -10.94 35.39
N CYS A 136 24.44 -10.09 34.44
CA CYS A 136 25.85 -9.77 34.14
C CYS A 136 26.55 -9.14 35.36
N ARG A 137 27.54 -9.82 35.85
CA ARG A 137 28.30 -9.42 37.07
C ARG A 137 29.00 -8.07 36.87
N GLN A 138 29.44 -7.73 35.66
CA GLN A 138 30.19 -6.48 35.42
C GLN A 138 29.33 -5.23 35.44
N CYS A 139 28.09 -5.29 34.98
CA CYS A 139 27.19 -4.12 34.93
C CYS A 139 26.00 -4.25 35.88
N GLY A 140 25.89 -5.31 36.66
CA GLY A 140 24.77 -5.52 37.59
C GLY A 140 23.39 -5.55 36.93
N GLY A 141 23.32 -5.98 35.65
CA GLY A 141 22.06 -5.99 34.88
C GLY A 141 21.77 -4.71 34.09
N VAL A 142 22.52 -3.62 34.28
CA VAL A 142 22.26 -2.33 33.65
C VAL A 142 22.57 -2.32 32.14
N GLY A 143 23.46 -3.19 31.67
CA GLY A 143 23.91 -3.24 30.27
C GLY A 143 24.96 -2.19 29.90
N GLN A 144 25.26 -1.25 30.80
CA GLN A 144 26.24 -0.20 30.62
C GLN A 144 27.20 -0.15 31.80
N VAL A 145 28.43 0.26 31.56
CA VAL A 145 29.43 0.51 32.59
C VAL A 145 29.81 1.98 32.56
N SER A 146 29.93 2.59 33.75
CA SER A 146 30.35 3.98 33.89
C SER A 146 31.84 4.01 34.24
N ARG A 147 32.61 4.81 33.50
CA ARG A 147 34.01 5.10 33.80
C ARG A 147 34.16 6.59 34.09
N ASN A 148 34.73 6.90 35.24
CA ASN A 148 35.04 8.29 35.58
C ASN A 148 36.43 8.66 34.97
N GLN A 149 36.46 9.67 34.12
CA GLN A 149 37.68 10.29 33.60
C GLN A 149 37.72 11.76 34.08
N GLY A 150 38.37 11.96 35.20
CA GLY A 150 38.41 13.28 35.84
C GLY A 150 37.01 13.76 36.26
N PHE A 151 36.57 14.88 35.73
CA PHE A 151 35.27 15.50 36.04
C PHE A 151 34.11 14.94 35.21
N PHE A 152 34.35 14.04 34.26
CA PHE A 152 33.33 13.49 33.38
C PHE A 152 33.09 12.02 33.65
N THR A 153 31.80 11.60 33.70
CA THR A 153 31.38 10.20 33.75
C THR A 153 30.98 9.75 32.35
N VAL A 154 31.77 8.90 31.74
CA VAL A 154 31.49 8.30 30.43
C VAL A 154 30.77 6.97 30.64
N ARG A 155 29.56 6.85 30.08
CA ARG A 155 28.81 5.58 30.03
C ARG A 155 29.09 4.88 28.72
N THR A 156 29.57 3.64 28.80
CA THR A 156 29.85 2.80 27.65
C THR A 156 29.06 1.51 27.74
N THR A 157 28.73 0.92 26.59
CA THR A 157 28.11 -0.41 26.55
C THR A 157 28.97 -1.43 27.29
N CYS A 158 28.39 -2.25 28.14
CA CYS A 158 29.11 -3.28 28.87
C CYS A 158 29.78 -4.28 27.91
N PRO A 159 31.10 -4.46 27.95
CA PRO A 159 31.80 -5.32 26.99
C PRO A 159 31.46 -6.81 27.18
N VAL A 160 31.07 -7.23 28.40
CA VAL A 160 30.75 -8.63 28.70
C VAL A 160 29.37 -9.02 28.16
N CYS A 161 28.32 -8.27 28.49
CA CYS A 161 26.97 -8.59 28.05
C CYS A 161 26.52 -7.82 26.78
N ARG A 162 27.38 -6.96 26.22
CA ARG A 162 27.11 -6.18 24.99
C ARG A 162 25.78 -5.42 25.04
N GLY A 163 25.46 -4.88 26.21
CA GLY A 163 24.23 -4.11 26.41
C GLY A 163 23.02 -4.92 26.90
N GLN A 164 23.09 -6.26 26.88
CA GLN A 164 21.95 -7.12 27.27
C GLN A 164 21.66 -7.14 28.77
N GLY A 165 22.64 -6.83 29.61
CA GLY A 165 22.54 -6.89 31.08
C GLY A 165 22.54 -8.31 31.65
N GLN A 166 22.52 -9.31 30.79
CA GLN A 166 22.53 -10.73 31.13
C GLN A 166 23.59 -11.47 30.34
N THR A 167 24.09 -12.55 30.88
CA THR A 167 25.03 -13.49 30.22
C THR A 167 24.37 -14.85 30.15
N ILE A 168 24.74 -15.63 29.13
CA ILE A 168 24.24 -16.99 28.90
C ILE A 168 25.42 -17.95 29.08
N PRO A 169 25.64 -18.53 30.27
CA PRO A 169 26.74 -19.43 30.53
C PRO A 169 26.61 -20.73 29.75
N HIS A 170 25.38 -21.26 29.66
CA HIS A 170 25.08 -22.52 28.97
C HIS A 170 24.10 -22.23 27.82
N PRO A 171 24.61 -21.95 26.61
CA PRO A 171 23.74 -21.65 25.48
C PRO A 171 22.99 -22.88 24.99
N CYS A 172 21.72 -22.72 24.62
CA CYS A 172 20.92 -23.79 24.03
C CYS A 172 21.65 -24.40 22.83
N PRO A 173 21.82 -25.73 22.77
CA PRO A 173 22.59 -26.40 21.72
C PRO A 173 21.96 -26.22 20.33
N ARG A 174 20.64 -26.14 20.24
CA ARG A 174 19.89 -25.98 18.98
C ARG A 174 20.04 -24.58 18.37
N CYS A 175 19.71 -23.54 19.10
CA CYS A 175 19.80 -22.16 18.59
C CYS A 175 21.11 -21.46 18.92
N ARG A 176 22.03 -22.13 19.62
CA ARG A 176 23.37 -21.61 20.03
C ARG A 176 23.28 -20.26 20.76
N GLY A 177 22.26 -20.12 21.60
CA GLY A 177 22.04 -18.89 22.37
C GLY A 177 21.31 -17.77 21.60
N ALA A 178 20.86 -17.99 20.35
CA ALA A 178 20.07 -17.02 19.60
C ALA A 178 18.63 -16.88 20.15
N GLY A 179 18.07 -17.98 20.68
CA GLY A 179 16.67 -18.03 21.13
C GLY A 179 15.64 -18.20 20.01
N GLN A 180 16.10 -18.12 18.77
CA GLN A 180 15.28 -18.19 17.57
C GLN A 180 15.97 -19.07 16.52
N GLU A 181 15.19 -19.63 15.60
CA GLU A 181 15.66 -20.38 14.43
C GLU A 181 14.79 -20.08 13.20
N VAL A 182 15.30 -20.32 12.01
CA VAL A 182 14.52 -20.17 10.77
C VAL A 182 13.51 -21.30 10.69
N ILE A 183 12.23 -20.94 10.61
CA ILE A 183 11.12 -21.87 10.43
C ILE A 183 10.39 -21.58 9.13
N ARG A 184 9.79 -22.62 8.55
CA ARG A 184 8.87 -22.52 7.42
C ARG A 184 7.45 -22.63 7.94
N LYS A 185 6.71 -21.54 7.88
CA LYS A 185 5.30 -21.49 8.30
C LYS A 185 4.41 -21.44 7.07
N LYS A 186 3.41 -22.32 7.03
CA LYS A 186 2.33 -22.26 6.05
C LYS A 186 1.26 -21.29 6.55
N VAL A 187 0.90 -20.36 5.69
CA VAL A 187 -0.10 -19.32 5.99
C VAL A 187 -1.15 -19.33 4.89
N SER A 188 -2.43 -19.48 5.26
CA SER A 188 -3.54 -19.35 4.31
C SER A 188 -3.84 -17.88 4.08
N VAL A 189 -3.88 -17.47 2.81
CA VAL A 189 -4.18 -16.11 2.36
C VAL A 189 -5.47 -16.13 1.57
N LYS A 190 -6.50 -15.48 2.12
CA LYS A 190 -7.77 -15.29 1.43
C LYS A 190 -7.71 -14.04 0.56
N ILE A 191 -7.80 -14.22 -0.74
CA ILE A 191 -7.73 -13.19 -1.75
C ILE A 191 -9.15 -12.86 -2.20
N PRO A 192 -9.61 -11.61 -2.04
CA PRO A 192 -10.96 -11.23 -2.45
C PRO A 192 -11.08 -11.19 -3.99
N ALA A 193 -12.28 -11.46 -4.48
CA ALA A 193 -12.61 -11.34 -5.89
C ALA A 193 -12.46 -9.90 -6.37
N GLY A 194 -11.82 -9.72 -7.52
CA GLY A 194 -11.58 -8.40 -8.09
C GLY A 194 -10.28 -7.73 -7.65
N VAL A 195 -9.40 -8.46 -6.94
CA VAL A 195 -8.08 -7.94 -6.58
C VAL A 195 -7.33 -7.46 -7.82
N ASP A 196 -6.63 -6.34 -7.70
CA ASP A 196 -5.87 -5.74 -8.81
C ASP A 196 -4.37 -5.97 -8.65
N ASN A 197 -3.65 -5.81 -9.76
CA ASN A 197 -2.20 -5.85 -9.77
C ASN A 197 -1.63 -4.76 -8.86
N GLY A 198 -0.61 -5.10 -8.05
CA GLY A 198 -0.04 -4.20 -7.05
C GLY A 198 -0.85 -4.07 -5.75
N SER A 199 -1.97 -4.78 -5.61
CA SER A 199 -2.73 -4.81 -4.36
C SER A 199 -1.89 -5.39 -3.23
N ARG A 200 -2.07 -4.84 -2.02
CA ARG A 200 -1.34 -5.24 -0.82
C ARG A 200 -2.30 -5.76 0.26
N LEU A 201 -2.09 -7.00 0.66
CA LEU A 201 -2.80 -7.64 1.76
C LEU A 201 -1.91 -7.67 3.00
N ARG A 202 -2.44 -7.30 4.15
CA ARG A 202 -1.72 -7.32 5.43
C ARG A 202 -2.26 -8.46 6.30
N LEU A 203 -1.36 -9.34 6.72
CA LEU A 203 -1.64 -10.40 7.67
C LEU A 203 -0.97 -10.05 8.99
N THR A 204 -1.77 -9.61 9.95
CA THR A 204 -1.29 -9.11 11.24
C THR A 204 -0.64 -10.21 12.07
N GLY A 205 0.56 -9.95 12.61
CA GLY A 205 1.29 -10.87 13.47
C GLY A 205 1.99 -12.03 12.74
N GLU A 206 1.96 -12.07 11.40
CA GLU A 206 2.61 -13.11 10.61
C GLU A 206 4.04 -12.73 10.15
N GLY A 207 4.56 -11.59 10.59
CA GLY A 207 5.95 -11.17 10.39
C GLY A 207 6.94 -11.88 11.30
N GLU A 208 8.15 -11.30 11.44
CA GLU A 208 9.18 -11.79 12.35
C GLU A 208 8.73 -11.67 13.82
N PRO A 209 9.14 -12.58 14.69
CA PRO A 209 8.86 -12.47 16.13
C PRO A 209 9.58 -11.25 16.71
N GLY A 210 8.92 -10.59 17.66
CA GLY A 210 9.55 -9.53 18.43
C GLY A 210 10.63 -10.03 19.38
N SER A 211 11.52 -9.13 19.77
CA SER A 211 12.53 -9.39 20.79
C SER A 211 12.01 -9.04 22.19
N TYR A 212 12.47 -9.79 23.19
CA TYR A 212 12.13 -9.58 24.61
C TYR A 212 10.62 -9.52 24.86
N GLU A 213 9.87 -10.52 24.36
CA GLU A 213 8.41 -10.63 24.48
C GLU A 213 7.66 -9.49 23.73
N GLY A 214 8.32 -8.84 22.78
CA GLY A 214 7.69 -7.87 21.90
C GLY A 214 6.71 -8.54 20.92
N PRO A 215 5.72 -7.80 20.40
CA PRO A 215 4.78 -8.33 19.42
C PRO A 215 5.49 -8.66 18.10
N SER A 216 4.99 -9.65 17.40
CA SER A 216 5.47 -9.97 16.05
C SER A 216 5.18 -8.82 15.07
N GLY A 217 5.96 -8.74 14.01
CA GLY A 217 5.67 -7.90 12.84
C GLY A 217 4.49 -8.44 12.04
N ASP A 218 4.21 -7.83 10.90
CA ASP A 218 3.15 -8.23 9.99
C ASP A 218 3.74 -8.80 8.69
N LEU A 219 2.94 -9.62 8.00
CA LEU A 219 3.28 -10.07 6.66
C LEU A 219 2.48 -9.28 5.63
N TYR A 220 3.17 -8.63 4.71
CA TYR A 220 2.60 -7.93 3.58
C TYR A 220 2.71 -8.79 2.33
N VAL A 221 1.56 -9.22 1.81
CA VAL A 221 1.47 -9.98 0.56
C VAL A 221 1.16 -8.99 -0.57
N PHE A 222 2.09 -8.88 -1.52
CA PHE A 222 1.93 -8.08 -2.74
C PHE A 222 1.44 -8.98 -3.85
N VAL A 223 0.32 -8.60 -4.44
CA VAL A 223 -0.34 -9.38 -5.49
C VAL A 223 0.15 -8.92 -6.85
N TYR A 224 0.59 -9.86 -7.68
CA TYR A 224 0.90 -9.69 -9.09
C TYR A 224 -0.05 -10.54 -9.91
N VAL A 225 -0.75 -9.94 -10.86
CA VAL A 225 -1.70 -10.64 -11.72
C VAL A 225 -1.07 -10.88 -13.08
N GLU A 226 -1.04 -12.14 -13.52
CA GLU A 226 -0.58 -12.52 -14.85
C GLU A 226 -1.53 -12.00 -15.93
N SER A 227 -0.98 -11.63 -17.07
CA SER A 227 -1.77 -11.30 -18.27
C SER A 227 -2.50 -12.53 -18.79
N HIS A 228 -3.71 -12.33 -19.31
CA HIS A 228 -4.48 -13.39 -19.93
C HIS A 228 -4.39 -13.28 -21.47
N GLU A 229 -4.34 -14.41 -22.18
CA GLU A 229 -4.19 -14.42 -23.65
C GLU A 229 -5.35 -13.75 -24.39
N PHE A 230 -6.56 -13.84 -23.82
CA PHE A 230 -7.78 -13.37 -24.48
C PHE A 230 -8.39 -12.12 -23.81
N PHE A 231 -8.26 -11.95 -22.51
CA PHE A 231 -8.84 -10.85 -21.75
C PHE A 231 -7.79 -9.83 -21.33
N GLU A 232 -8.11 -8.57 -21.54
CA GLU A 232 -7.37 -7.43 -20.99
C GLU A 232 -8.24 -6.75 -19.93
N ARG A 233 -7.70 -6.47 -18.75
CA ARG A 233 -8.41 -5.80 -17.68
C ARG A 233 -8.30 -4.30 -17.80
N ARG A 234 -9.42 -3.59 -17.64
CA ARG A 234 -9.49 -2.15 -17.50
C ARG A 234 -10.38 -1.81 -16.28
N ASP A 235 -9.76 -1.58 -15.15
CA ASP A 235 -10.47 -1.39 -13.86
C ASP A 235 -11.38 -2.58 -13.52
N THR A 236 -12.69 -2.41 -13.57
CA THR A 236 -13.69 -3.46 -13.39
C THR A 236 -14.13 -4.12 -14.70
N ASP A 237 -13.85 -3.49 -15.82
CA ASP A 237 -14.22 -4.00 -17.13
C ASP A 237 -13.14 -4.95 -17.67
N ILE A 238 -13.56 -5.82 -18.59
CA ILE A 238 -12.65 -6.66 -19.36
C ILE A 238 -12.85 -6.40 -20.84
N ILE A 239 -11.76 -6.34 -21.58
CA ILE A 239 -11.75 -6.10 -23.01
C ILE A 239 -11.25 -7.37 -23.69
N CYS A 240 -11.91 -7.75 -24.79
CA CYS A 240 -11.44 -8.83 -25.65
C CYS A 240 -11.66 -8.47 -27.13
N SER A 241 -10.77 -8.96 -27.99
CA SER A 241 -10.90 -8.79 -29.42
C SER A 241 -11.38 -10.09 -30.06
N VAL A 242 -12.55 -10.03 -30.71
CA VAL A 242 -13.16 -11.20 -31.33
C VAL A 242 -13.08 -11.09 -32.84
N PRO A 243 -12.47 -12.08 -33.51
CA PRO A 243 -12.43 -12.10 -34.95
C PRO A 243 -13.81 -12.52 -35.52
N ILE A 244 -14.34 -11.67 -36.41
CA ILE A 244 -15.59 -11.94 -37.12
C ILE A 244 -15.31 -11.88 -38.66
N SER A 245 -16.06 -12.63 -39.42
CA SER A 245 -15.93 -12.53 -40.90
C SER A 245 -16.63 -11.26 -41.39
N PHE A 246 -16.19 -10.74 -42.52
CA PHE A 246 -16.84 -9.60 -43.17
C PHE A 246 -18.30 -9.90 -43.53
N ILE A 247 -18.66 -11.17 -43.79
CA ILE A 247 -20.04 -11.59 -44.03
C ILE A 247 -20.90 -11.46 -42.79
N GLN A 248 -20.39 -11.91 -41.65
CA GLN A 248 -21.07 -11.78 -40.33
C GLN A 248 -21.25 -10.30 -39.96
N ALA A 249 -20.23 -9.48 -40.23
CA ALA A 249 -20.29 -8.04 -39.99
C ALA A 249 -21.34 -7.36 -40.90
N ALA A 250 -21.43 -7.74 -42.19
CA ALA A 250 -22.33 -7.14 -43.15
C ALA A 250 -23.80 -7.54 -42.90
N LEU A 251 -24.04 -8.85 -42.71
CA LEU A 251 -25.39 -9.42 -42.61
C LEU A 251 -25.93 -9.46 -41.18
N GLY A 252 -25.04 -9.34 -40.19
CA GLY A 252 -25.32 -9.65 -38.79
C GLY A 252 -25.33 -11.15 -38.52
N ASP A 253 -25.00 -11.56 -37.33
CA ASP A 253 -24.94 -12.97 -36.92
C ASP A 253 -25.03 -13.11 -35.40
N GLN A 254 -25.05 -14.35 -34.92
CA GLN A 254 -24.88 -14.69 -33.52
C GLN A 254 -23.70 -15.62 -33.36
N ILE A 255 -22.74 -15.22 -32.56
CA ILE A 255 -21.53 -16.00 -32.27
C ILE A 255 -21.44 -16.34 -30.78
N MET A 256 -20.70 -17.39 -30.44
CA MET A 256 -20.33 -17.69 -29.06
C MET A 256 -19.05 -16.96 -28.73
N VAL A 257 -19.05 -16.23 -27.62
CA VAL A 257 -17.89 -15.49 -27.12
C VAL A 257 -17.58 -15.94 -25.70
N PRO A 258 -16.32 -16.26 -25.41
CA PRO A 258 -15.88 -16.58 -24.06
C PRO A 258 -16.13 -15.41 -23.10
N THR A 259 -16.64 -15.71 -21.91
CA THR A 259 -16.75 -14.76 -20.80
C THR A 259 -16.06 -15.37 -19.58
N LEU A 260 -15.92 -14.60 -18.49
CA LEU A 260 -15.36 -15.12 -17.25
C LEU A 260 -16.16 -16.32 -16.69
N ASN A 261 -17.46 -16.38 -16.97
CA ASN A 261 -18.36 -17.42 -16.46
C ASN A 261 -18.74 -18.49 -17.54
N GLY A 262 -17.94 -18.63 -18.58
CA GLY A 262 -18.22 -19.53 -19.70
C GLY A 262 -18.72 -18.79 -20.94
N ASP A 263 -19.07 -19.53 -21.99
CA ASP A 263 -19.44 -18.96 -23.29
C ASP A 263 -20.83 -18.35 -23.30
N LYS A 264 -20.96 -17.16 -23.93
CA LYS A 264 -22.23 -16.44 -24.07
C LYS A 264 -22.48 -16.07 -25.53
N LYS A 265 -23.75 -16.11 -25.95
CA LYS A 265 -24.16 -15.70 -27.28
C LYS A 265 -24.08 -14.19 -27.43
N LEU A 266 -23.31 -13.72 -28.40
CA LEU A 266 -23.21 -12.32 -28.80
C LEU A 266 -23.94 -12.11 -30.12
N LYS A 267 -24.84 -11.12 -30.15
CA LYS A 267 -25.51 -10.68 -31.39
C LYS A 267 -24.65 -9.62 -32.06
N ILE A 268 -24.23 -9.89 -33.28
CA ILE A 268 -23.53 -8.93 -34.15
C ILE A 268 -24.60 -8.17 -34.95
N PRO A 269 -24.68 -6.83 -34.81
CA PRO A 269 -25.58 -6.03 -35.64
C PRO A 269 -25.17 -6.05 -37.12
N LYS A 270 -26.13 -5.83 -38.00
CA LYS A 270 -25.85 -5.65 -39.45
C LYS A 270 -25.08 -4.37 -39.68
N GLY A 271 -24.01 -4.43 -40.47
CA GLY A 271 -23.18 -3.28 -40.79
C GLY A 271 -22.14 -2.94 -39.74
N THR A 272 -21.81 -3.88 -38.80
CA THR A 272 -20.73 -3.74 -37.83
C THR A 272 -19.42 -3.40 -38.53
N GLN A 273 -18.72 -2.38 -38.00
CA GLN A 273 -17.45 -1.92 -38.52
C GLN A 273 -16.25 -2.45 -37.73
N PRO A 274 -15.04 -2.49 -38.33
CA PRO A 274 -13.83 -2.81 -37.57
C PRO A 274 -13.62 -1.84 -36.43
N GLY A 275 -13.45 -2.40 -35.21
CA GLY A 275 -13.25 -1.62 -34.00
C GLY A 275 -14.52 -1.26 -33.23
N ASP A 276 -15.72 -1.60 -33.77
CA ASP A 276 -16.98 -1.42 -33.04
C ASP A 276 -16.95 -2.19 -31.72
N LEU A 277 -17.52 -1.57 -30.69
CA LEU A 277 -17.58 -2.13 -29.34
C LEU A 277 -18.97 -2.69 -29.05
N LEU A 278 -19.00 -3.93 -28.64
CA LEU A 278 -20.19 -4.66 -28.21
C LEU A 278 -20.05 -4.99 -26.73
N TYR A 279 -21.16 -5.06 -25.98
CA TYR A 279 -21.11 -5.15 -24.52
C TYR A 279 -21.90 -6.34 -23.98
N PHE A 280 -21.30 -7.02 -23.00
CA PHE A 280 -22.04 -7.85 -22.06
C PHE A 280 -22.04 -7.15 -20.71
N HIS A 281 -23.18 -6.56 -20.36
CA HIS A 281 -23.32 -5.86 -19.08
C HIS A 281 -23.21 -6.82 -17.90
N GLY A 282 -22.48 -6.40 -16.86
CA GLY A 282 -22.25 -7.16 -15.64
C GLY A 282 -21.40 -8.43 -15.81
N ALA A 283 -20.71 -8.60 -16.96
CA ALA A 283 -19.86 -9.76 -17.23
C ALA A 283 -18.38 -9.49 -16.93
N GLY A 284 -18.04 -8.34 -16.35
CA GLY A 284 -16.70 -7.96 -15.94
C GLY A 284 -16.30 -8.46 -14.55
N ILE A 285 -15.28 -7.84 -13.99
CA ILE A 285 -14.69 -8.15 -12.68
C ILE A 285 -15.45 -7.39 -11.58
N PRO A 286 -15.66 -7.99 -10.40
CA PRO A 286 -16.30 -7.31 -9.28
C PRO A 286 -15.38 -6.23 -8.69
N SER A 287 -15.95 -5.09 -8.33
CA SER A 287 -15.25 -4.04 -7.59
C SER A 287 -15.04 -4.43 -6.13
N LEU A 288 -13.84 -4.33 -5.62
CA LEU A 288 -13.52 -4.56 -4.19
C LEU A 288 -14.28 -3.61 -3.25
N ARG A 289 -14.65 -2.42 -3.73
CA ARG A 289 -15.29 -1.38 -2.92
C ARG A 289 -16.80 -1.53 -2.88
N THR A 290 -17.43 -1.79 -4.04
CA THR A 290 -18.90 -1.76 -4.19
C THR A 290 -19.51 -3.14 -4.36
N GLY A 291 -18.73 -4.15 -4.74
CA GLY A 291 -19.18 -5.47 -5.13
C GLY A 291 -19.86 -5.53 -6.51
N ASN A 292 -20.14 -4.40 -7.15
CA ASN A 292 -20.73 -4.36 -8.47
C ASN A 292 -19.72 -4.87 -9.51
N ARG A 293 -20.25 -5.57 -10.53
CA ARG A 293 -19.44 -6.05 -11.64
C ARG A 293 -19.41 -5.02 -12.75
N GLY A 294 -18.25 -4.87 -13.37
CA GLY A 294 -18.09 -4.14 -14.63
C GLY A 294 -18.64 -4.90 -15.82
N ASP A 295 -18.36 -4.43 -17.01
CA ASP A 295 -18.82 -4.99 -18.27
C ASP A 295 -17.71 -5.77 -19.00
N GLN A 296 -18.10 -6.66 -19.88
CA GLN A 296 -17.20 -7.21 -20.89
C GLN A 296 -17.38 -6.43 -22.18
N ILE A 297 -16.33 -5.79 -22.63
CA ILE A 297 -16.26 -5.01 -23.86
C ILE A 297 -15.62 -5.87 -24.95
N ILE A 298 -16.39 -6.12 -26.03
CA ILE A 298 -15.96 -6.96 -27.14
C ILE A 298 -15.67 -6.06 -28.32
N GLN A 299 -14.44 -5.97 -28.72
CA GLN A 299 -14.02 -5.24 -29.91
C GLN A 299 -14.13 -6.14 -31.15
N ALA A 300 -14.94 -5.73 -32.11
CA ALA A 300 -15.10 -6.45 -33.37
C ALA A 300 -13.85 -6.32 -34.25
N ASN A 301 -13.19 -7.42 -34.53
CA ASN A 301 -12.02 -7.48 -35.43
C ASN A 301 -12.41 -8.21 -36.70
N ILE A 302 -12.70 -7.45 -37.78
CA ILE A 302 -13.15 -8.01 -39.03
C ILE A 302 -11.96 -8.62 -39.78
N LYS A 303 -12.01 -9.93 -39.99
CA LYS A 303 -10.99 -10.65 -40.77
C LYS A 303 -11.46 -10.91 -42.20
N THR A 304 -10.63 -10.52 -43.13
CA THR A 304 -10.78 -10.86 -44.54
C THR A 304 -10.24 -12.28 -44.78
N PRO A 305 -10.99 -13.16 -45.43
CA PRO A 305 -10.55 -14.51 -45.73
C PRO A 305 -9.33 -14.48 -46.66
N THR A 306 -8.28 -15.22 -46.30
CA THR A 306 -7.03 -15.33 -47.10
C THR A 306 -7.06 -16.48 -48.12
N HIS A 307 -7.89 -17.49 -47.86
CA HIS A 307 -8.06 -18.68 -48.71
C HIS A 307 -9.51 -18.80 -49.15
N LEU A 308 -9.77 -18.60 -50.42
CA LEU A 308 -11.09 -18.70 -51.03
C LEU A 308 -11.18 -19.93 -51.92
N SER A 309 -12.28 -20.67 -51.80
CA SER A 309 -12.63 -21.67 -52.80
C SER A 309 -13.07 -20.98 -54.09
N LYS A 310 -12.94 -21.67 -55.23
CA LYS A 310 -13.38 -21.15 -56.56
C LYS A 310 -14.83 -20.62 -56.53
N LYS A 311 -15.73 -21.27 -55.77
CA LYS A 311 -17.12 -20.87 -55.64
C LYS A 311 -17.28 -19.57 -54.82
N GLN A 312 -16.52 -19.41 -53.75
CA GLN A 312 -16.51 -18.18 -52.94
C GLN A 312 -15.93 -17.01 -53.72
N GLU A 313 -14.87 -17.24 -54.45
CA GLU A 313 -14.28 -16.21 -55.33
C GLU A 313 -15.23 -15.73 -56.42
N ALA A 314 -15.99 -16.66 -57.05
CA ALA A 314 -17.02 -16.31 -58.02
C ALA A 314 -18.12 -15.44 -57.43
N LEU A 315 -18.63 -15.79 -56.23
CA LEU A 315 -19.66 -15.01 -55.53
C LEU A 315 -19.17 -13.62 -55.13
N LEU A 316 -17.91 -13.51 -54.67
CA LEU A 316 -17.32 -12.21 -54.33
C LEU A 316 -17.08 -11.33 -55.59
N LYS A 317 -16.72 -11.92 -56.72
CA LYS A 317 -16.62 -11.20 -58.00
C LYS A 317 -17.99 -10.69 -58.46
N GLU A 318 -19.05 -11.47 -58.27
CA GLU A 318 -20.41 -11.03 -58.57
C GLU A 318 -20.85 -9.88 -57.62
N PHE A 319 -20.60 -10.01 -56.32
CA PHE A 319 -20.86 -8.95 -55.36
C PHE A 319 -20.10 -7.65 -55.70
N ALA A 320 -18.84 -7.73 -56.09
CA ALA A 320 -18.03 -6.60 -56.52
C ALA A 320 -18.60 -5.87 -57.70
N LYS A 321 -19.17 -6.59 -58.70
CA LYS A 321 -19.84 -5.97 -59.88
C LYS A 321 -21.06 -5.15 -59.45
N LEU A 322 -21.84 -5.63 -58.46
CA LEU A 322 -23.01 -4.92 -57.91
C LEU A 322 -22.60 -3.65 -57.15
N GLU A 323 -21.47 -3.69 -56.42
CA GLU A 323 -20.95 -2.54 -55.71
C GLU A 323 -20.32 -1.47 -56.59
N ALA A 324 -19.62 -1.86 -57.64
CA ALA A 324 -18.96 -0.93 -58.57
C ALA A 324 -19.95 0.10 -59.14
N GLY A 325 -21.19 -0.26 -59.41
CA GLY A 325 -22.26 0.63 -59.83
C GLY A 325 -22.63 1.70 -58.80
N LYS A 326 -22.57 1.35 -57.47
CA LYS A 326 -22.91 2.25 -56.38
C LYS A 326 -21.79 3.22 -56.04
N LEU A 327 -20.53 2.77 -56.06
CA LEU A 327 -19.36 3.62 -55.78
C LEU A 327 -19.19 4.72 -56.87
N SER A 328 -19.32 4.34 -58.13
CA SER A 328 -19.27 5.27 -59.25
C SER A 328 -20.35 6.37 -59.16
N SER A 329 -21.55 6.04 -58.70
CA SER A 329 -22.63 7.00 -58.52
C SER A 329 -22.41 7.91 -57.30
N LYS A 330 -21.82 7.42 -56.21
CA LYS A 330 -21.45 8.21 -55.00
C LYS A 330 -20.31 9.19 -55.30
N LEU A 331 -19.24 8.71 -55.97
CA LEU A 331 -18.12 9.57 -56.39
C LEU A 331 -18.58 10.67 -57.35
N LYS A 332 -19.44 10.35 -58.30
CA LYS A 332 -20.05 11.35 -59.23
C LYS A 332 -20.93 12.39 -58.46
N LYS A 333 -21.60 12.00 -57.37
CA LYS A 333 -22.33 12.93 -56.53
C LYS A 333 -21.41 13.86 -55.74
N ILE A 334 -20.34 13.37 -55.18
CA ILE A 334 -19.36 14.17 -54.42
C ILE A 334 -18.65 15.16 -55.33
N LEU A 335 -18.22 14.70 -56.53
CA LEU A 335 -17.59 15.56 -57.51
C LEU A 335 -18.55 16.61 -58.12
N LYS A 336 -19.87 16.34 -58.19
CA LYS A 336 -20.87 17.33 -58.64
C LYS A 336 -21.27 18.31 -57.50
N GLY A 337 -21.23 17.89 -56.25
CA GLY A 337 -21.56 18.77 -55.09
C GLY A 337 -20.45 19.77 -54.75
N GLY A 338 -19.18 19.47 -55.04
CA GLY A 338 -18.06 20.38 -54.85
C GLY A 338 -17.87 21.45 -55.92
N ALA A 339 -18.65 21.42 -57.00
CA ALA A 339 -18.56 22.40 -58.08
C ALA A 339 -19.58 23.57 -57.95
N SER A 340 -20.46 23.54 -56.94
CA SER A 340 -21.49 24.58 -56.74
C SER A 340 -21.14 25.63 -55.66
N GLU A 341 -20.02 25.49 -54.95
CA GLU A 341 -19.58 26.47 -53.96
C GLU A 341 -18.40 27.36 -54.37
N ALA A 342 -17.94 27.27 -55.61
CA ALA A 342 -16.82 28.08 -56.12
C ALA A 342 -17.22 29.27 -57.04
N THR A 343 -18.50 29.62 -57.08
CA THR A 343 -18.96 30.84 -57.78
C THR A 343 -20.08 31.50 -56.95
N GLY A 344 -19.65 32.33 -56.00
CA GLY A 344 -20.48 33.20 -55.20
C GLY A 344 -19.64 34.21 -54.44
#